data_4d4695e4a79e8e3cfdc849e2e4aa501d
#
_entry.id   4d4695e4a79e8e3cfdc849e2e4aa501d
#
_cell.length_a   1.000
_cell.length_b   1.000
_cell.length_c   1.000
_cell.angle_alpha   90.00
_cell.angle_beta   90.00
_cell.angle_gamma   90.00
#
_symmetry.space_group_name_H-M   'P 1'
#
loop_
_entity.id
_entity.type
_entity.pdbx_description
1 polymer ?
#
loop_
_entity_poly.entity_id
_entity_poly.type
_entity_poly.pdbx_seq_one_letter_code
_entity_poly.pdbx_strand_id
1 'polypeptide(L)'
;MKKNLISLACAFGFSLAHADTQQLTVIVNSASTMTQGIAMVLTTQMQAQGSQVHVLLCDKAADMALKGATGEVLKPNNVTPSQMLDGAMKKGATASVCALYLPNTGHTPDQLKDGITAAKPDAMGKAVMDTQRKVMVF
;
A
#
# COMPACT_ATOMS: atom_id res chain seq x y z
N MET A 1 61.34 -18.72 32.18
CA MET A 1 60.81 -18.62 30.81
C MET A 1 59.33 -18.44 30.86
N LYS A 2 58.81 -17.22 30.80
CA LYS A 2 57.37 -16.92 30.82
C LYS A 2 56.90 -16.66 29.38
N LYS A 3 56.05 -17.56 28.82
CA LYS A 3 55.45 -17.40 27.52
C LYS A 3 54.15 -16.60 27.64
N ASN A 4 54.15 -15.35 27.14
CA ASN A 4 52.96 -14.55 27.03
C ASN A 4 52.16 -15.00 25.79
N LEU A 5 50.94 -15.54 26.03
CA LEU A 5 49.96 -15.73 24.98
C LEU A 5 49.17 -14.42 24.82
N ILE A 6 49.33 -13.78 23.67
CA ILE A 6 48.52 -12.63 23.27
C ILE A 6 47.28 -13.20 22.58
N SER A 7 46.14 -13.13 23.26
CA SER A 7 44.82 -13.48 22.67
C SER A 7 44.35 -12.32 21.81
N LEU A 8 44.35 -12.52 20.51
CA LEU A 8 43.80 -11.54 19.54
C LEU A 8 42.29 -11.80 19.41
N ALA A 9 41.49 -10.98 20.11
CA ALA A 9 40.05 -10.99 20.00
C ALA A 9 39.62 -10.23 18.73
N CYS A 10 39.26 -10.96 17.67
CA CYS A 10 38.60 -10.37 16.49
C CYS A 10 37.16 -10.03 16.84
N ALA A 11 36.87 -8.75 17.11
CA ALA A 11 35.52 -8.25 17.19
C ALA A 11 34.92 -8.15 15.78
N PHE A 12 34.14 -9.14 15.38
CA PHE A 12 33.30 -9.04 14.17
C PHE A 12 32.15 -8.06 14.46
N GLY A 13 32.33 -6.81 14.02
CA GLY A 13 31.26 -5.83 14.00
C GLY A 13 30.22 -6.24 12.94
N PHE A 14 29.09 -6.79 13.37
CA PHE A 14 27.90 -6.93 12.50
C PHE A 14 27.34 -5.52 12.24
N SER A 15 27.68 -4.91 11.11
CA SER A 15 26.93 -3.78 10.58
C SER A 15 25.56 -4.29 10.14
N LEU A 16 24.52 -4.01 10.94
CA LEU A 16 23.14 -4.14 10.53
C LEU A 16 22.90 -3.10 9.42
N ALA A 17 23.03 -3.53 8.18
CA ALA A 17 22.57 -2.74 7.05
C ALA A 17 21.06 -2.58 7.21
N HIS A 18 20.63 -1.38 7.60
CA HIS A 18 19.22 -0.99 7.51
C HIS A 18 18.90 -0.94 6.00
N ALA A 19 18.25 -1.98 5.49
CA ALA A 19 17.66 -1.91 4.18
C ALA A 19 16.58 -0.83 4.25
N ASP A 20 16.78 0.28 3.53
CA ASP A 20 15.76 1.33 3.41
C ASP A 20 14.48 0.69 2.86
N THR A 21 13.43 0.70 3.68
CA THR A 21 12.14 0.13 3.32
C THR A 21 11.56 0.95 2.17
N GLN A 22 11.48 0.35 0.97
CA GLN A 22 10.96 1.04 -0.21
C GLN A 22 9.52 1.47 0.03
N GLN A 23 9.25 2.76 -0.15
CA GLN A 23 7.90 3.29 -0.09
C GLN A 23 7.26 3.32 -1.48
N LEU A 24 5.98 2.97 -1.57
CA LEU A 24 5.21 2.99 -2.81
C LEU A 24 3.86 3.67 -2.61
N THR A 25 3.44 4.41 -3.65
CA THR A 25 2.06 4.84 -3.82
C THR A 25 1.48 4.13 -5.04
N VAL A 26 0.41 3.38 -4.83
CA VAL A 26 -0.35 2.71 -5.89
C VAL A 26 -1.62 3.50 -6.10
N ILE A 27 -1.72 4.22 -7.22
CA ILE A 27 -2.91 4.97 -7.61
C ILE A 27 -3.77 4.07 -8.47
N VAL A 28 -5.02 3.86 -8.07
CA VAL A 28 -5.98 3.07 -8.83
C VAL A 28 -7.16 3.97 -9.20
N ASN A 29 -7.37 4.19 -10.50
CA ASN A 29 -8.44 5.04 -11.01
C ASN A 29 -9.32 4.36 -12.06
N SER A 30 -9.06 3.08 -12.35
CA SER A 30 -9.79 2.32 -13.36
C SER A 30 -11.13 1.80 -12.85
N ALA A 31 -12.15 1.83 -13.72
CA ALA A 31 -13.42 1.14 -13.51
C ALA A 31 -13.34 -0.38 -13.78
N SER A 32 -12.26 -0.85 -14.42
CA SER A 32 -12.08 -2.27 -14.78
C SER A 32 -11.79 -3.10 -13.54
N THR A 33 -12.64 -4.08 -13.24
CA THR A 33 -12.44 -5.06 -12.16
C THR A 33 -11.09 -5.77 -12.29
N MET A 34 -10.68 -6.12 -13.52
CA MET A 34 -9.40 -6.79 -13.75
C MET A 34 -8.22 -5.87 -13.42
N THR A 35 -8.28 -4.59 -13.81
CA THR A 35 -7.24 -3.60 -13.50
C THR A 35 -7.15 -3.35 -11.99
N GLN A 36 -8.29 -3.20 -11.32
CA GLN A 36 -8.33 -3.08 -9.86
C GLN A 36 -7.73 -4.32 -9.18
N GLY A 37 -8.05 -5.51 -9.69
CA GLY A 37 -7.52 -6.77 -9.16
C GLY A 37 -6.01 -6.87 -9.30
N ILE A 38 -5.44 -6.57 -10.50
CA ILE A 38 -3.98 -6.64 -10.68
C ILE A 38 -3.25 -5.60 -9.82
N ALA A 39 -3.82 -4.42 -9.63
CA ALA A 39 -3.26 -3.41 -8.71
C ALA A 39 -3.16 -3.97 -7.28
N MET A 40 -4.17 -4.69 -6.80
CA MET A 40 -4.15 -5.31 -5.46
C MET A 40 -3.21 -6.51 -5.38
N VAL A 41 -3.09 -7.31 -6.45
CA VAL A 41 -2.08 -8.39 -6.52
C VAL A 41 -0.68 -7.80 -6.37
N LEU A 42 -0.35 -6.77 -7.15
CA LEU A 42 0.97 -6.13 -7.09
C LEU A 42 1.20 -5.47 -5.73
N THR A 43 0.20 -4.78 -5.17
CA THR A 43 0.26 -4.22 -3.80
C THR A 43 0.70 -5.30 -2.80
N THR A 44 0.02 -6.45 -2.81
CA THR A 44 0.32 -7.55 -1.88
C THR A 44 1.71 -8.15 -2.12
N GLN A 45 2.14 -8.28 -3.38
CA GLN A 45 3.48 -8.79 -3.71
C GLN A 45 4.59 -7.84 -3.29
N MET A 46 4.39 -6.53 -3.46
CA MET A 46 5.35 -5.52 -3.01
C MET A 46 5.47 -5.48 -1.48
N GLN A 47 4.35 -5.64 -0.76
CA GLN A 47 4.38 -5.80 0.70
C GLN A 47 5.15 -7.07 1.13
N ALA A 48 4.96 -8.19 0.43
CA ALA A 48 5.67 -9.43 0.71
C ALA A 48 7.20 -9.29 0.51
N GLN A 49 7.63 -8.32 -0.30
CA GLN A 49 9.04 -7.95 -0.51
C GLN A 49 9.53 -6.87 0.45
N GLY A 50 8.77 -6.54 1.50
CA GLY A 50 9.15 -5.59 2.53
C GLY A 50 8.85 -4.13 2.24
N SER A 51 8.11 -3.83 1.16
CA SER A 51 7.74 -2.45 0.83
C SER A 51 6.58 -1.94 1.69
N GLN A 52 6.61 -0.66 2.03
CA GLN A 52 5.46 0.06 2.58
C GLN A 52 4.60 0.60 1.44
N VAL A 53 3.36 0.15 1.36
CA VAL A 53 2.47 0.51 0.26
C VAL A 53 1.31 1.37 0.75
N HIS A 54 1.10 2.50 0.09
CA HIS A 54 -0.11 3.31 0.21
C HIS A 54 -0.94 3.21 -1.07
N VAL A 55 -2.21 2.86 -0.93
CA VAL A 55 -3.15 2.76 -2.06
C VAL A 55 -4.02 4.01 -2.08
N LEU A 56 -3.95 4.77 -3.18
CA LEU A 56 -4.79 5.93 -3.44
C LEU A 56 -5.87 5.55 -4.47
N LEU A 57 -7.11 5.50 -4.01
CA LEU A 57 -8.26 5.06 -4.79
C LEU A 57 -8.99 6.27 -5.35
N CYS A 58 -9.08 6.38 -6.67
CA CYS A 58 -9.72 7.48 -7.37
C CYS A 58 -10.81 6.98 -8.31
N ASP A 59 -11.72 7.86 -8.68
CA ASP A 59 -12.83 7.57 -9.58
C ASP A 59 -13.57 6.27 -9.16
N LYS A 60 -13.93 5.42 -10.10
CA LYS A 60 -14.65 4.15 -9.85
C LYS A 60 -13.90 3.16 -8.97
N ALA A 61 -12.56 3.18 -8.98
CA ALA A 61 -11.79 2.34 -8.06
C ALA A 61 -12.02 2.71 -6.59
N ALA A 62 -12.44 3.93 -6.29
CA ALA A 62 -12.72 4.35 -4.91
C ALA A 62 -13.95 3.65 -4.30
N ASP A 63 -14.84 3.09 -5.12
CA ASP A 63 -15.95 2.27 -4.63
C ASP A 63 -15.46 1.05 -3.83
N MET A 64 -14.23 0.56 -4.09
CA MET A 64 -13.60 -0.51 -3.30
C MET A 64 -13.44 -0.16 -1.82
N ALA A 65 -13.38 1.14 -1.50
CA ALA A 65 -13.20 1.65 -0.15
C ALA A 65 -14.49 1.73 0.67
N LEU A 66 -15.65 1.53 0.06
CA LEU A 66 -16.93 1.62 0.75
C LEU A 66 -17.22 0.39 1.60
N LYS A 67 -17.84 0.59 2.76
CA LYS A 67 -18.41 -0.49 3.56
C LYS A 67 -19.48 -1.21 2.75
N GLY A 68 -19.45 -2.55 2.77
CA GLY A 68 -20.39 -3.34 1.99
C GLY A 68 -20.18 -3.29 0.47
N ALA A 69 -19.04 -2.80 0.00
CA ALA A 69 -18.73 -2.79 -1.43
C ALA A 69 -18.89 -4.18 -2.04
N THR A 70 -19.68 -4.26 -3.10
CA THR A 70 -19.91 -5.46 -3.90
C THR A 70 -19.20 -5.32 -5.24
N GLY A 71 -19.03 -6.41 -5.96
CA GLY A 71 -18.40 -6.36 -7.28
C GLY A 71 -18.22 -7.74 -7.87
N GLU A 72 -17.73 -7.76 -9.10
CA GLU A 72 -17.39 -8.99 -9.79
C GLU A 72 -16.23 -9.70 -9.09
N VAL A 73 -16.34 -11.01 -8.96
CA VAL A 73 -15.30 -11.86 -8.37
C VAL A 73 -14.25 -12.25 -9.40
N LEU A 74 -12.99 -12.23 -9.00
CA LEU A 74 -11.86 -12.62 -9.83
C LEU A 74 -11.41 -14.05 -9.51
N LYS A 75 -11.14 -14.81 -10.56
CA LYS A 75 -10.54 -16.15 -10.48
C LYS A 75 -9.03 -16.04 -10.22
N PRO A 76 -8.37 -17.06 -9.64
CA PRO A 76 -8.95 -18.35 -9.20
C PRO A 76 -9.57 -18.32 -7.79
N ASN A 77 -9.32 -17.26 -6.99
CA ASN A 77 -9.68 -17.25 -5.55
C ASN A 77 -11.13 -16.83 -5.28
N ASN A 78 -11.88 -16.44 -6.30
CA ASN A 78 -13.26 -15.95 -6.18
C ASN A 78 -13.41 -14.79 -5.19
N VAL A 79 -12.52 -13.81 -5.27
CA VAL A 79 -12.52 -12.61 -4.41
C VAL A 79 -12.74 -11.35 -5.26
N THR A 80 -13.41 -10.36 -4.69
CA THR A 80 -13.55 -9.05 -5.32
C THR A 80 -12.30 -8.18 -5.08
N PRO A 81 -12.02 -7.18 -5.92
CA PRO A 81 -10.93 -6.22 -5.66
C PRO A 81 -11.05 -5.53 -4.30
N SER A 82 -12.28 -5.26 -3.84
CA SER A 82 -12.54 -4.70 -2.50
C SER A 82 -12.08 -5.62 -1.39
N GLN A 83 -12.32 -6.94 -1.50
CA GLN A 83 -11.83 -7.94 -0.54
C GLN A 83 -10.29 -8.07 -0.61
N MET A 84 -9.70 -7.92 -1.80
CA MET A 84 -8.25 -7.92 -1.95
C MET A 84 -7.62 -6.69 -1.28
N LEU A 85 -8.25 -5.52 -1.37
CA LEU A 85 -7.86 -4.31 -0.63
C LEU A 85 -7.87 -4.56 0.88
N ASP A 86 -8.94 -5.18 1.41
CA ASP A 86 -9.01 -5.55 2.83
C ASP A 86 -7.86 -6.47 3.24
N GLY A 87 -7.53 -7.42 2.38
CA GLY A 87 -6.39 -8.33 2.57
C GLY A 87 -5.04 -7.60 2.60
N ALA A 88 -4.85 -6.62 1.71
CA ALA A 88 -3.65 -5.80 1.68
C ALA A 88 -3.53 -4.90 2.92
N MET A 89 -4.64 -4.30 3.36
CA MET A 89 -4.67 -3.47 4.57
C MET A 89 -4.38 -4.28 5.83
N LYS A 90 -4.90 -5.50 5.94
CA LYS A 90 -4.56 -6.43 7.05
C LYS A 90 -3.07 -6.79 7.08
N LYS A 91 -2.37 -6.69 5.96
CA LYS A 91 -0.91 -6.89 5.84
C LYS A 91 -0.10 -5.60 5.99
N GLY A 92 -0.73 -4.50 6.36
CA GLY A 92 -0.08 -3.23 6.65
C GLY A 92 -0.09 -2.20 5.51
N ALA A 93 -0.77 -2.44 4.39
CA ALA A 93 -1.04 -1.36 3.44
C ALA A 93 -1.95 -0.31 4.08
N THR A 94 -1.71 0.95 3.74
CA THR A 94 -2.65 2.03 4.04
C THR A 94 -3.44 2.40 2.79
N ALA A 95 -4.64 2.95 2.97
CA ALA A 95 -5.45 3.37 1.83
C ALA A 95 -6.15 4.71 2.10
N SER A 96 -6.38 5.45 1.04
CA SER A 96 -7.21 6.65 1.05
C SER A 96 -7.99 6.78 -0.26
N VAL A 97 -9.09 7.51 -0.23
CA VAL A 97 -9.80 7.90 -1.46
C VAL A 97 -9.37 9.29 -1.90
N CYS A 98 -9.40 9.55 -3.21
CA CYS A 98 -9.08 10.88 -3.75
C CYS A 98 -10.00 11.95 -3.17
N ALA A 99 -9.47 13.16 -3.00
CA ALA A 99 -10.17 14.30 -2.40
C ALA A 99 -11.52 14.63 -3.07
N LEU A 100 -11.63 14.37 -4.37
CA LEU A 100 -12.85 14.65 -5.14
C LEU A 100 -13.91 13.54 -5.04
N TYR A 101 -13.57 12.36 -4.52
CA TYR A 101 -14.48 11.21 -4.55
C TYR A 101 -15.75 11.46 -3.74
N LEU A 102 -15.63 11.71 -2.45
CA LEU A 102 -16.80 11.88 -1.58
C LEU A 102 -17.73 13.00 -2.04
N PRO A 103 -17.25 14.24 -2.32
CA PRO A 103 -18.16 15.33 -2.70
C PRO A 103 -18.84 15.11 -4.05
N ASN A 104 -18.28 14.31 -4.96
CA ASN A 104 -18.86 14.10 -6.30
C ASN A 104 -19.72 12.83 -6.39
N THR A 105 -19.65 11.93 -5.40
CA THR A 105 -20.45 10.70 -5.37
C THR A 105 -21.58 10.74 -4.37
N GLY A 106 -21.63 11.76 -3.51
CA GLY A 106 -22.62 11.88 -2.44
C GLY A 106 -22.37 10.96 -1.25
N HIS A 107 -21.22 10.27 -1.23
CA HIS A 107 -20.82 9.47 -0.10
C HIS A 107 -20.26 10.32 1.04
N THR A 108 -20.40 9.81 2.26
CA THR A 108 -19.91 10.45 3.48
C THR A 108 -18.73 9.67 4.08
N PRO A 109 -17.86 10.31 4.89
CA PRO A 109 -16.69 9.63 5.45
C PRO A 109 -16.99 8.38 6.28
N ASP A 110 -18.14 8.30 6.93
CA ASP A 110 -18.59 7.16 7.73
C ASP A 110 -18.95 5.92 6.90
N GLN A 111 -19.18 6.11 5.59
CA GLN A 111 -19.40 5.02 4.64
C GLN A 111 -18.11 4.37 4.17
N LEU A 112 -16.95 4.99 4.43
CA LEU A 112 -15.66 4.39 4.14
C LEU A 112 -15.35 3.27 5.14
N LYS A 113 -14.62 2.25 4.67
CA LYS A 113 -14.07 1.19 5.52
C LYS A 113 -13.18 1.78 6.61
N ASP A 114 -13.09 1.10 7.72
CA ASP A 114 -12.27 1.52 8.85
C ASP A 114 -10.79 1.64 8.43
N GLY A 115 -10.16 2.73 8.83
CA GLY A 115 -8.78 3.05 8.45
C GLY A 115 -8.61 3.72 7.08
N ILE A 116 -9.68 3.89 6.29
CA ILE A 116 -9.65 4.63 5.03
C ILE A 116 -10.22 6.04 5.24
N THR A 117 -9.53 7.04 4.72
CA THR A 117 -9.94 8.44 4.79
C THR A 117 -9.85 9.11 3.42
N ALA A 118 -10.49 10.26 3.25
CA ALA A 118 -10.27 11.07 2.06
C ALA A 118 -8.90 11.77 2.14
N ALA A 119 -8.10 11.61 1.10
CA ALA A 119 -6.81 12.29 1.00
C ALA A 119 -7.01 13.79 0.78
N LYS A 120 -6.14 14.60 1.39
CA LYS A 120 -6.08 16.03 1.11
C LYS A 120 -5.30 16.29 -0.18
N PRO A 121 -5.67 17.27 -1.04
CA PRO A 121 -4.97 17.54 -2.29
C PRO A 121 -3.46 17.78 -2.13
N ASP A 122 -3.04 18.49 -1.09
CA ASP A 122 -1.63 18.74 -0.79
C ASP A 122 -0.88 17.47 -0.41
N ALA A 123 -1.51 16.56 0.34
CA ALA A 123 -0.94 15.27 0.69
C ALA A 123 -0.78 14.36 -0.54
N MET A 124 -1.75 14.38 -1.47
CA MET A 124 -1.66 13.67 -2.74
C MET A 124 -0.48 14.18 -3.58
N GLY A 125 -0.35 15.50 -3.72
CA GLY A 125 0.75 16.12 -4.45
C GLY A 125 2.12 15.77 -3.85
N LYS A 126 2.25 15.85 -2.53
CA LYS A 126 3.49 15.47 -1.82
C LYS A 126 3.84 14.00 -2.06
N ALA A 127 2.88 13.08 -1.98
CA ALA A 127 3.11 11.66 -2.18
C ALA A 127 3.58 11.34 -3.60
N VAL A 128 3.14 12.09 -4.62
CA VAL A 128 3.56 11.92 -6.02
C VAL A 128 4.95 12.52 -6.26
N MET A 129 5.28 13.63 -5.61
CA MET A 129 6.55 14.35 -5.79
C MET A 129 7.69 13.83 -4.91
N ASP A 130 7.41 12.94 -3.98
CA ASP A 130 8.41 12.37 -3.06
C ASP A 130 9.38 11.46 -3.82
N THR A 131 10.63 11.87 -3.94
CA THR A 131 11.69 11.14 -4.67
C THR A 131 12.09 9.81 -4.01
N GLN A 132 11.78 9.62 -2.72
CA GLN A 132 12.02 8.37 -2.01
C GLN A 132 10.87 7.36 -2.20
N ARG A 133 9.81 7.77 -2.89
CA ARG A 133 8.60 6.99 -3.11
C ARG A 133 8.44 6.64 -4.59
N LYS A 134 8.22 5.38 -4.88
CA LYS A 134 7.80 4.97 -6.23
C LYS A 134 6.29 5.17 -6.38
N VAL A 135 5.85 5.60 -7.55
CA VAL A 135 4.43 5.77 -7.88
C VAL A 135 4.08 4.84 -9.03
N MET A 136 3.00 4.09 -8.86
CA MET A 136 2.40 3.24 -9.90
C MET A 136 0.95 3.65 -10.09
N VAL A 137 0.50 3.69 -11.33
CA VAL A 137 -0.87 4.12 -11.70
C VAL A 137 -1.55 3.01 -12.52
N PHE A 138 -2.81 2.69 -12.19
CA PHE A 138 -3.66 1.67 -12.79
C PHE A 138 -5.03 2.22 -13.16
#